data_02afe93e4bd874a4287eda4e1101f7c1
#
_entry.id   02afe93e4bd874a4287eda4e1101f7c1
#
_cell.length_a   1.000
_cell.length_b   1.000
_cell.length_c   1.000
_cell.angle_alpha   90.00
_cell.angle_beta   90.00
_cell.angle_gamma   90.00
#
_symmetry.space_group_name_H-M   'P 1'
#
loop_
_entity.id
_entity.type
_entity.pdbx_description
1 polymer ?
#
loop_
_entity_poly.entity_id
_entity_poly.type
_entity_poly.pdbx_seq_one_letter_code
_entity_poly.pdbx_strand_id
1 'polypeptide(L)'
;MTRSNCRSAIRSIAAPLLALISAHFMTGCGLFVAGAVVGAGAYTYINGELKRSYQAEYEETVQVSMNVLTDMQIEAKSIQKQGLTTTIDGRFKGKPVTVGIARVDVNISEVGIRSGYVGVWDRKFSTEIHEKIARRLRS
;
A
#
# COMPACT_ATOMS: atom_id res chain seq x y z
N MET A 1 -20.88 32.20 52.45
CA MET A 1 -19.60 31.53 52.59
C MET A 1 -19.74 30.13 52.03
N THR A 2 -19.08 29.82 50.92
CA THR A 2 -18.69 28.49 50.38
C THR A 2 -18.82 28.43 48.85
N ARG A 3 -18.18 29.35 48.13
CA ARG A 3 -18.06 29.24 46.65
C ARG A 3 -16.58 29.09 46.18
N SER A 4 -15.60 29.01 47.08
CA SER A 4 -14.19 29.02 46.71
C SER A 4 -13.55 27.64 46.62
N ASN A 5 -14.11 26.58 47.18
CA ASN A 5 -13.48 25.27 47.24
C ASN A 5 -13.77 24.34 46.05
N CYS A 6 -14.77 24.67 45.20
CA CYS A 6 -15.09 23.82 44.04
C CYS A 6 -14.15 24.04 42.86
N ARG A 7 -13.58 25.25 42.72
CA ARG A 7 -12.63 25.57 41.63
C ARG A 7 -11.23 24.96 41.82
N SER A 8 -10.81 24.75 43.05
CA SER A 8 -9.53 24.16 43.40
C SER A 8 -9.51 22.64 43.14
N ALA A 9 -10.60 21.95 43.45
CA ALA A 9 -10.71 20.49 43.23
C ALA A 9 -10.74 20.12 41.75
N ILE A 10 -11.35 20.93 40.90
CA ILE A 10 -11.42 20.68 39.44
C ILE A 10 -10.05 20.87 38.78
N ARG A 11 -9.24 21.81 39.28
CA ARG A 11 -7.86 22.03 38.77
C ARG A 11 -6.91 20.91 39.11
N SER A 12 -7.07 20.26 40.27
CA SER A 12 -6.18 19.17 40.72
C SER A 12 -6.44 17.84 39.96
N ILE A 13 -7.65 17.64 39.47
CA ILE A 13 -8.02 16.41 38.76
C ILE A 13 -7.77 16.55 37.24
N ALA A 14 -7.88 17.77 36.70
CA ALA A 14 -7.68 18.03 35.28
C ALA A 14 -6.22 17.83 34.80
N ALA A 15 -5.24 18.17 35.63
CA ALA A 15 -3.84 18.06 35.28
C ALA A 15 -3.36 16.61 35.08
N PRO A 16 -3.65 15.64 35.97
CA PRO A 16 -3.26 14.25 35.77
C PRO A 16 -4.04 13.58 34.63
N LEU A 17 -5.31 13.96 34.40
CA LEU A 17 -6.10 13.42 33.31
C LEU A 17 -5.56 13.84 31.92
N LEU A 18 -5.13 15.10 31.81
CA LEU A 18 -4.54 15.62 30.57
C LEU A 18 -3.17 14.97 30.27
N ALA A 19 -2.37 14.68 31.32
CA ALA A 19 -1.09 13.98 31.19
C ALA A 19 -1.26 12.52 30.78
N LEU A 20 -2.31 11.84 31.21
CA LEU A 20 -2.61 10.46 30.78
C LEU A 20 -3.04 10.40 29.33
N ILE A 21 -3.79 11.37 28.84
CA ILE A 21 -4.24 11.44 27.43
C ILE A 21 -3.04 11.69 26.50
N SER A 22 -2.11 12.57 26.88
CA SER A 22 -0.93 12.86 26.06
C SER A 22 0.07 11.70 25.98
N ALA A 23 0.15 10.84 27.00
CA ALA A 23 1.02 9.65 26.97
C ALA A 23 0.59 8.59 25.96
N HIS A 24 -0.71 8.51 25.62
CA HIS A 24 -1.24 7.55 24.65
C HIS A 24 -1.01 7.98 23.18
N PHE A 25 -0.70 9.24 22.91
CA PHE A 25 -0.41 9.71 21.56
C PHE A 25 1.02 9.40 21.08
N MET A 26 1.96 9.11 21.99
CA MET A 26 3.35 8.84 21.60
C MET A 26 3.64 7.38 21.21
N THR A 27 2.78 6.43 21.54
CA THR A 27 2.95 5.02 21.17
C THR A 27 2.25 4.63 19.87
N GLY A 28 1.45 5.54 19.27
CA GLY A 28 0.65 5.26 18.08
C GLY A 28 1.38 5.35 16.74
N CYS A 29 2.53 6.04 16.66
CA CYS A 29 3.19 6.29 15.36
C CYS A 29 3.87 5.08 14.72
N GLY A 30 4.31 4.09 15.51
CA GLY A 30 4.97 2.90 14.96
C GLY A 30 4.00 1.86 14.39
N LEU A 31 2.81 1.76 14.97
CA LEU A 31 1.83 0.76 14.55
C LEU A 31 0.98 1.22 13.36
N PHE A 32 0.88 2.54 13.15
CA PHE A 32 0.07 3.09 12.04
C PHE A 32 0.70 2.85 10.67
N VAL A 33 2.04 2.79 10.60
CA VAL A 33 2.74 2.52 9.33
C VAL A 33 2.62 1.05 8.93
N ALA A 34 2.67 0.12 9.89
CA ALA A 34 2.50 -1.30 9.61
C ALA A 34 1.03 -1.70 9.38
N GLY A 35 0.07 -1.05 10.09
CA GLY A 35 -1.35 -1.32 9.93
C GLY A 35 -1.99 -0.69 8.68
N ALA A 36 -1.46 0.42 8.18
CA ALA A 36 -1.96 1.07 6.97
C ALA A 36 -1.58 0.32 5.68
N VAL A 37 -0.52 -0.51 5.73
CA VAL A 37 -0.08 -1.31 4.57
C VAL A 37 -0.91 -2.58 4.42
N VAL A 38 -1.49 -3.10 5.50
CA VAL A 38 -2.31 -4.34 5.49
C VAL A 38 -3.81 -4.06 5.34
N GLY A 39 -4.23 -2.80 5.42
CA GLY A 39 -5.62 -2.39 5.15
C GLY A 39 -5.97 -2.61 3.69
N ALA A 40 -6.82 -3.58 3.42
CA ALA A 40 -7.28 -3.97 2.09
C ALA A 40 -7.55 -2.75 1.19
N GLY A 41 -6.71 -2.55 0.18
CA GLY A 41 -6.97 -1.64 -0.92
C GLY A 41 -6.34 -0.25 -0.86
N ALA A 42 -5.52 0.06 0.13
CA ALA A 42 -4.80 1.34 0.13
C ALA A 42 -3.72 1.38 -0.96
N TYR A 43 -3.73 2.45 -1.74
CA TYR A 43 -2.69 2.72 -2.74
C TYR A 43 -1.66 3.69 -2.18
N THR A 44 -0.39 3.38 -2.41
CA THR A 44 0.72 4.34 -2.22
C THR A 44 1.26 4.74 -3.59
N TYR A 45 1.42 6.02 -3.83
CA TYR A 45 1.94 6.53 -5.10
C TYR A 45 3.23 7.32 -4.88
N ILE A 46 4.34 6.77 -5.34
CA ILE A 46 5.67 7.37 -5.16
C ILE A 46 6.44 7.29 -6.49
N ASN A 47 6.95 8.43 -6.96
CA ASN A 47 7.79 8.51 -8.17
C ASN A 47 7.21 7.80 -9.40
N GLY A 48 5.91 7.94 -9.61
CA GLY A 48 5.23 7.32 -10.75
C GLY A 48 4.83 5.86 -10.55
N GLU A 49 5.22 5.24 -9.45
CA GLU A 49 4.86 3.89 -9.09
C GLU A 49 3.65 3.85 -8.16
N LEU A 50 2.61 3.14 -8.58
CA LEU A 50 1.43 2.87 -7.78
C LEU A 50 1.59 1.51 -7.11
N LYS A 51 1.66 1.50 -5.79
CA LYS A 51 1.85 0.30 -4.99
C LYS A 51 0.59 -0.10 -4.24
N ARG A 52 0.36 -1.41 -4.13
CA ARG A 52 -0.74 -2.00 -3.36
C ARG A 52 -0.32 -3.34 -2.80
N SER A 53 -0.66 -3.61 -1.54
CA SER A 53 -0.49 -4.92 -0.92
C SER A 53 -1.75 -5.78 -1.10
N TYR A 54 -1.53 -7.06 -1.32
CA TYR A 54 -2.56 -8.08 -1.49
C TYR A 54 -2.38 -9.19 -0.45
N GLN A 55 -3.47 -9.69 0.09
CA GLN A 55 -3.47 -10.89 0.92
C GLN A 55 -3.48 -12.12 0.01
N ALA A 56 -2.34 -12.41 -0.56
CA ALA A 56 -2.11 -13.54 -1.46
C ALA A 56 -0.64 -13.95 -1.41
N GLU A 57 -0.39 -15.22 -1.69
CA GLU A 57 0.98 -15.75 -1.80
C GLU A 57 1.74 -15.10 -2.97
N TYR A 58 3.05 -15.03 -2.83
CA TYR A 58 3.91 -14.39 -3.83
C TYR A 58 3.80 -15.06 -5.21
N GLU A 59 3.89 -16.40 -5.28
CA GLU A 59 3.86 -17.12 -6.55
C GLU A 59 2.48 -16.99 -7.23
N GLU A 60 1.40 -17.04 -6.46
CA GLU A 60 0.04 -16.79 -6.95
C GLU A 60 -0.09 -15.37 -7.51
N THR A 61 0.42 -14.37 -6.78
CA THR A 61 0.38 -12.98 -7.20
C THR A 61 1.17 -12.75 -8.50
N VAL A 62 2.33 -13.40 -8.66
CA VAL A 62 3.13 -13.37 -9.90
C VAL A 62 2.32 -13.95 -11.06
N GLN A 63 1.74 -15.16 -10.89
CA GLN A 63 0.94 -15.82 -11.91
C GLN A 63 -0.26 -14.99 -12.34
N VAL A 64 -1.03 -14.49 -11.36
CA VAL A 64 -2.21 -13.64 -11.62
C VAL A 64 -1.80 -12.36 -12.34
N SER A 65 -0.71 -11.72 -11.93
CA SER A 65 -0.20 -10.51 -12.58
C SER A 65 0.17 -10.77 -14.05
N MET A 66 0.89 -11.87 -14.34
CA MET A 66 1.23 -12.26 -15.71
C MET A 66 -0.01 -12.48 -16.58
N ASN A 67 -1.01 -13.20 -16.05
CA ASN A 67 -2.26 -13.45 -16.75
C ASN A 67 -3.02 -12.15 -17.05
N VAL A 68 -3.07 -11.22 -16.07
CA VAL A 68 -3.71 -9.90 -16.26
C VAL A 68 -2.99 -9.09 -17.33
N LEU A 69 -1.65 -9.08 -17.33
CA LEU A 69 -0.88 -8.37 -18.36
C LEU A 69 -1.15 -8.94 -19.76
N THR A 70 -1.22 -10.26 -19.89
CA THR A 70 -1.56 -10.94 -21.14
C THR A 70 -2.96 -10.57 -21.64
N ASP A 71 -3.97 -10.62 -20.76
CA ASP A 71 -5.34 -10.25 -21.12
C ASP A 71 -5.51 -8.78 -21.50
N MET A 72 -4.68 -7.93 -20.93
CA MET A 72 -4.63 -6.50 -21.28
C MET A 72 -3.78 -6.22 -22.53
N GLN A 73 -3.28 -7.26 -23.19
CA GLN A 73 -2.40 -7.13 -24.36
C GLN A 73 -1.13 -6.29 -24.07
N ILE A 74 -0.62 -6.40 -22.84
CA ILE A 74 0.65 -5.81 -22.46
C ILE A 74 1.75 -6.81 -22.85
N GLU A 75 2.57 -6.45 -23.82
CA GLU A 75 3.67 -7.28 -24.30
C GLU A 75 4.78 -7.32 -23.25
N ALA A 76 4.94 -8.43 -22.54
CA ALA A 76 6.08 -8.64 -21.65
C ALA A 76 7.37 -8.76 -22.47
N LYS A 77 8.35 -7.90 -22.16
CA LYS A 77 9.66 -7.87 -22.83
C LYS A 77 10.74 -8.59 -22.03
N SER A 78 10.69 -8.45 -20.71
CA SER A 78 11.60 -9.14 -19.81
C SER A 78 10.93 -9.48 -18.49
N ILE A 79 11.34 -10.60 -17.91
CA ILE A 79 10.92 -11.04 -16.57
C ILE A 79 12.20 -11.34 -15.80
N GLN A 80 12.41 -10.60 -14.71
CA GLN A 80 13.59 -10.74 -13.86
C GLN A 80 13.15 -11.16 -12.47
N LYS A 81 13.63 -12.31 -11.99
CA LYS A 81 13.41 -12.78 -10.62
C LYS A 81 14.69 -12.63 -9.82
N GLN A 82 14.62 -11.88 -8.72
CA GLN A 82 15.73 -11.67 -7.80
C GLN A 82 15.27 -11.99 -6.38
N GLY A 83 15.61 -13.16 -5.87
CA GLY A 83 15.14 -13.63 -4.56
C GLY A 83 13.63 -13.70 -4.49
N LEU A 84 13.01 -12.90 -3.64
CA LEU A 84 11.56 -12.82 -3.42
C LEU A 84 10.92 -11.60 -4.12
N THR A 85 11.54 -11.14 -5.19
CA THR A 85 11.03 -10.05 -6.03
C THR A 85 11.04 -10.48 -7.48
N THR A 86 9.94 -10.25 -8.19
CA THR A 86 9.83 -10.40 -9.66
C THR A 86 9.52 -9.05 -10.27
N THR A 87 10.27 -8.66 -11.28
CA THR A 87 10.01 -7.47 -12.10
C THR A 87 9.66 -7.90 -13.51
N ILE A 88 8.56 -7.41 -14.02
CA ILE A 88 8.06 -7.64 -15.37
C ILE A 88 8.06 -6.31 -16.11
N ASP A 89 8.91 -6.19 -17.11
CA ASP A 89 8.93 -5.04 -17.99
C ASP A 89 8.19 -5.37 -19.28
N GLY A 90 7.30 -4.49 -19.69
CA GLY A 90 6.48 -4.67 -20.88
C GLY A 90 6.15 -3.36 -21.57
N ARG A 91 5.31 -3.48 -22.60
CA ARG A 91 4.79 -2.33 -23.34
C ARG A 91 3.30 -2.49 -23.65
N PHE A 92 2.58 -1.38 -23.52
CA PHE A 92 1.20 -1.26 -23.96
C PHE A 92 1.07 -0.13 -24.96
N LYS A 93 0.72 -0.43 -26.20
CA LYS A 93 0.62 0.57 -27.29
C LYS A 93 1.86 1.48 -27.38
N GLY A 94 3.04 0.88 -27.25
CA GLY A 94 4.32 1.59 -27.30
C GLY A 94 4.77 2.23 -25.98
N LYS A 95 3.88 2.43 -25.00
CA LYS A 95 4.21 2.99 -23.68
C LYS A 95 4.84 1.93 -22.78
N PRO A 96 5.92 2.23 -22.05
CA PRO A 96 6.50 1.29 -21.09
C PRO A 96 5.57 1.04 -19.90
N VAL A 97 5.56 -0.22 -19.45
CA VAL A 97 4.85 -0.67 -18.25
C VAL A 97 5.81 -1.55 -17.46
N THR A 98 6.05 -1.24 -16.20
CA THR A 98 6.85 -2.05 -15.28
C THR A 98 5.96 -2.50 -14.13
N VAL A 99 5.97 -3.80 -13.83
CA VAL A 99 5.26 -4.40 -12.71
C VAL A 99 6.28 -5.08 -11.82
N GLY A 100 6.44 -4.58 -10.59
CA GLY A 100 7.26 -5.17 -9.55
C GLY A 100 6.38 -5.94 -8.57
N ILE A 101 6.68 -7.18 -8.29
CA ILE A 101 5.99 -8.00 -7.29
C ILE A 101 7.02 -8.42 -6.25
N ALA A 102 6.76 -8.08 -4.99
CA ALA A 102 7.63 -8.44 -3.87
C ALA A 102 6.85 -9.20 -2.80
N ARG A 103 7.45 -10.24 -2.24
CA ARG A 103 6.93 -10.91 -1.06
C ARG A 103 7.19 -10.05 0.16
N VAL A 104 6.13 -9.71 0.88
CA VAL A 104 6.20 -8.95 2.15
C VAL A 104 6.11 -9.90 3.35
N ASP A 105 5.25 -10.90 3.27
CA ASP A 105 5.07 -11.94 4.27
C ASP A 105 4.63 -13.25 3.58
N VAL A 106 4.40 -14.31 4.33
CA VAL A 106 4.01 -15.64 3.81
C VAL A 106 2.80 -15.53 2.88
N ASN A 107 1.77 -14.80 3.31
CA ASN A 107 0.51 -14.61 2.59
C ASN A 107 0.27 -13.14 2.21
N ILE A 108 1.33 -12.34 2.09
CA ILE A 108 1.22 -10.94 1.72
C ILE A 108 2.24 -10.62 0.65
N SER A 109 1.76 -10.11 -0.47
CA SER A 109 2.58 -9.62 -1.58
C SER A 109 2.29 -8.16 -1.88
N GLU A 110 3.32 -7.38 -2.16
CA GLU A 110 3.19 -6.01 -2.65
C GLU A 110 3.40 -5.99 -4.16
N VAL A 111 2.50 -5.34 -4.88
CA VAL A 111 2.62 -5.10 -6.31
C VAL A 111 2.78 -3.61 -6.53
N GLY A 112 3.85 -3.22 -7.21
CA GLY A 112 4.11 -1.86 -7.67
C GLY A 112 3.97 -1.79 -9.19
N ILE A 113 3.17 -0.85 -9.70
CA ILE A 113 2.94 -0.67 -11.13
C ILE A 113 3.32 0.73 -11.54
N ARG A 114 4.19 0.81 -12.54
CA ARG A 114 4.58 2.06 -13.18
C ARG A 114 4.24 1.98 -14.65
N SER A 115 3.47 2.94 -15.15
CA SER A 115 3.15 3.03 -16.57
C SER A 115 3.38 4.44 -17.10
N GLY A 116 3.87 4.54 -18.33
CA GLY A 116 4.22 5.82 -18.96
C GLY A 116 5.71 6.10 -18.97
N TYR A 117 6.06 7.29 -19.45
CA TYR A 117 7.46 7.76 -19.54
C TYR A 117 7.84 8.54 -18.27
N VAL A 118 9.12 8.63 -17.98
CA VAL A 118 9.67 9.40 -16.86
C VAL A 118 9.12 10.82 -16.89
N GLY A 119 8.48 11.24 -15.79
CA GLY A 119 7.84 12.56 -15.67
C GLY A 119 6.42 12.65 -16.23
N VAL A 120 5.95 11.67 -17.02
CA VAL A 120 4.59 11.60 -17.58
C VAL A 120 3.99 10.23 -17.30
N TRP A 121 3.57 10.03 -16.04
CA TRP A 121 3.06 8.76 -15.57
C TRP A 121 1.56 8.62 -15.76
N ASP A 122 1.11 7.45 -16.21
CA ASP A 122 -0.30 7.11 -16.37
C ASP A 122 -0.84 6.37 -15.14
N ARG A 123 -1.13 7.14 -14.08
CA ARG A 123 -1.68 6.58 -12.84
C ARG A 123 -3.00 5.85 -13.05
N LYS A 124 -3.85 6.36 -13.96
CA LYS A 124 -5.16 5.75 -14.25
C LYS A 124 -4.99 4.34 -14.81
N PHE A 125 -4.06 4.16 -15.75
CA PHE A 125 -3.77 2.86 -16.31
C PHE A 125 -3.14 1.90 -15.28
N SER A 126 -2.23 2.40 -14.43
CA SER A 126 -1.69 1.61 -13.31
C SER A 126 -2.81 1.15 -12.35
N THR A 127 -3.79 2.02 -12.06
CA THR A 127 -4.96 1.66 -11.23
C THR A 127 -5.81 0.57 -11.90
N GLU A 128 -6.03 0.66 -13.20
CA GLU A 128 -6.82 -0.34 -13.95
C GLU A 128 -6.16 -1.74 -13.87
N ILE A 129 -4.84 -1.81 -14.01
CA ILE A 129 -4.11 -3.08 -13.85
C ILE A 129 -4.29 -3.62 -12.44
N HIS A 130 -4.13 -2.80 -11.40
CA HIS A 130 -4.34 -3.21 -10.01
C HIS A 130 -5.75 -3.73 -9.74
N GLU A 131 -6.79 -3.09 -10.31
CA GLU A 131 -8.17 -3.53 -10.13
C GLU A 131 -8.43 -4.90 -10.79
N LYS A 132 -7.78 -5.19 -11.92
CA LYS A 132 -7.86 -6.50 -12.56
C LYS A 132 -7.14 -7.58 -11.75
N ILE A 133 -5.96 -7.29 -11.21
CA ILE A 133 -5.24 -8.19 -10.30
C ILE A 133 -6.09 -8.46 -9.05
N ALA A 134 -6.62 -7.42 -8.42
CA ALA A 134 -7.44 -7.54 -7.22
C ALA A 134 -8.69 -8.38 -7.43
N ARG A 135 -9.33 -8.31 -8.60
CA ARG A 135 -10.49 -9.15 -8.91
C ARG A 135 -10.13 -10.62 -9.02
N ARG A 136 -9.00 -10.93 -9.64
CA ARG A 136 -8.56 -12.33 -9.83
C ARG A 136 -8.02 -12.98 -8.57
N LEU A 137 -7.38 -12.23 -7.69
CA LEU A 137 -6.92 -12.76 -6.39
C LEU A 137 -8.07 -13.01 -5.41
N ARG A 138 -9.29 -12.52 -5.68
CA ARG A 138 -10.49 -12.74 -4.86
C ARG A 138 -11.43 -13.79 -5.43
N SER A 139 -11.18 -14.30 -6.61
CA SER A 139 -11.98 -15.36 -7.26
C SER A 139 -11.45 -16.73 -6.91
#